data_143302f1df4810bbdcc8ef8d79f899c1
#
_entry.id   143302f1df4810bbdcc8ef8d79f899c1
#
_cell.length_a   1.000
_cell.length_b   1.000
_cell.length_c   1.000
_cell.angle_alpha   90.00
_cell.angle_beta   90.00
_cell.angle_gamma   90.00
#
_symmetry.space_group_name_H-M   'P 1'
#
loop_
_entity.id
_entity.type
_entity.pdbx_description
1 polymer ?
#
loop_
_entity_poly.entity_id
_entity_poly.type
_entity_poly.pdbx_seq_one_letter_code
_entity_poly.pdbx_strand_id
1 'polypeptide(L)'
;MEGIYDKDPAARIRFWGGDCMNEVFLRRHSSGQNCGLVKHYREGAVMGIADVFAKARKLLTNLRNCKKDILDFAPDCVILIDYPGFNFRIAEFAHKKGLKVIYYIAPKVWASREGRIRKLKKYVDRLYIIFPFEIPYFESKGVKFVYKGNPLVDAVDKSVAATECRRDFFKRCGLDDKPVIALLAGSRKGEISTMMPVLMELADRLHAIAEYSDWQFLVAGAPGRDMDDYSPYLGGRKYVKVLFGQTQSIIKNAEAAVVNSGTASLETALLGTPQVVGFIFGSSLTFAIAKKIVKVKYISLGNLILNKLAFRELLQKECNAEELCLEVRRLIEDSRYRQAMIEDYSLIREKLGSSGTSSAVATDLVDYISGQAD
;
A
#
# COMPACT_ATOMS: atom_id res chain seq x y z
N MET A 1 -0.45 -15.85 -4.91
CA MET A 1 0.33 -17.11 -4.98
C MET A 1 -0.35 -18.24 -4.19
N GLU A 2 -0.63 -18.09 -2.88
CA GLU A 2 -1.31 -19.17 -2.12
C GLU A 2 -2.55 -19.69 -2.83
N GLY A 3 -3.50 -18.81 -3.19
CA GLY A 3 -4.71 -19.22 -3.89
C GLY A 3 -4.47 -19.89 -5.25
N ILE A 4 -3.36 -19.59 -5.95
CA ILE A 4 -3.01 -20.33 -7.17
C ILE A 4 -2.61 -21.75 -6.82
N TYR A 5 -1.75 -21.95 -5.80
CA TYR A 5 -1.36 -23.30 -5.36
C TYR A 5 -2.52 -24.09 -4.73
N ASP A 6 -3.48 -23.40 -4.09
CA ASP A 6 -4.69 -24.06 -3.57
C ASP A 6 -5.59 -24.59 -4.71
N LYS A 7 -5.66 -23.88 -5.85
CA LYS A 7 -6.45 -24.25 -7.02
C LYS A 7 -5.69 -25.21 -7.95
N ASP A 8 -4.40 -24.98 -8.13
CA ASP A 8 -3.50 -25.81 -8.94
C ASP A 8 -2.19 -26.08 -8.17
N PRO A 9 -2.12 -27.18 -7.40
CA PRO A 9 -0.92 -27.54 -6.65
C PRO A 9 0.31 -27.85 -7.53
N ALA A 10 0.11 -28.13 -8.82
CA ALA A 10 1.19 -28.38 -9.77
C ALA A 10 1.71 -27.10 -10.46
N ALA A 11 1.12 -25.93 -10.17
CA ALA A 11 1.51 -24.68 -10.77
C ALA A 11 3.00 -24.36 -10.55
N ARG A 12 3.71 -24.11 -11.65
CA ARG A 12 5.12 -23.73 -11.63
C ARG A 12 5.24 -22.22 -11.66
N ILE A 13 5.65 -21.61 -10.55
CA ILE A 13 5.74 -20.14 -10.43
C ILE A 13 7.20 -19.71 -10.33
N ARG A 14 7.60 -18.78 -11.22
CA ARG A 14 8.89 -18.10 -11.21
C ARG A 14 8.64 -16.59 -11.11
N PHE A 15 9.32 -15.91 -10.21
CA PHE A 15 8.93 -14.52 -9.93
C PHE A 15 10.09 -13.59 -9.59
N TRP A 16 9.85 -12.33 -9.85
CA TRP A 16 10.62 -11.19 -9.38
C TRP A 16 9.78 -10.49 -8.31
N GLY A 17 10.18 -10.58 -7.05
CA GLY A 17 9.33 -10.17 -5.95
C GLY A 17 10.08 -9.90 -4.66
N GLY A 18 9.43 -10.15 -3.53
CA GLY A 18 9.97 -9.90 -2.20
C GLY A 18 9.75 -11.05 -1.22
N ASP A 19 10.06 -10.78 0.03
CA ASP A 19 10.07 -11.75 1.12
C ASP A 19 8.73 -12.52 1.24
N CYS A 20 7.60 -11.81 1.27
CA CYS A 20 6.28 -12.44 1.41
C CYS A 20 5.97 -13.46 0.27
N MET A 21 6.34 -13.14 -0.97
CA MET A 21 6.16 -14.09 -2.08
C MET A 21 7.10 -15.28 -1.94
N ASN A 22 8.33 -15.04 -1.51
CA ASN A 22 9.32 -16.08 -1.30
C ASN A 22 8.94 -17.02 -0.15
N GLU A 23 8.42 -16.51 0.94
CA GLU A 23 7.90 -17.31 2.06
C GLU A 23 6.75 -18.23 1.63
N VAL A 24 5.80 -17.71 0.84
CA VAL A 24 4.71 -18.53 0.29
C VAL A 24 5.27 -19.63 -0.61
N PHE A 25 6.24 -19.28 -1.47
CA PHE A 25 6.86 -20.27 -2.36
C PHE A 25 7.57 -21.38 -1.57
N LEU A 26 8.39 -21.00 -0.57
CA LEU A 26 9.15 -21.97 0.24
C LEU A 26 8.26 -22.89 1.08
N ARG A 27 7.09 -22.40 1.53
CA ARG A 27 6.10 -23.25 2.25
C ARG A 27 5.42 -24.27 1.37
N ARG A 28 5.29 -23.99 0.07
CA ARG A 28 4.52 -24.85 -0.87
C ARG A 28 5.39 -25.69 -1.78
N HIS A 29 6.68 -25.39 -1.91
CA HIS A 29 7.61 -26.10 -2.78
C HIS A 29 8.91 -26.45 -2.06
N SER A 30 9.32 -27.71 -2.16
CA SER A 30 10.72 -28.11 -1.92
C SER A 30 11.54 -27.70 -3.16
N SER A 31 12.63 -26.99 -2.93
CA SER A 31 13.55 -26.44 -3.93
C SER A 31 13.99 -27.46 -4.99
N GLY A 32 13.99 -27.10 -6.26
CA GLY A 32 14.67 -27.89 -7.27
C GLY A 32 14.25 -27.76 -8.74
N GLN A 33 13.22 -27.00 -9.13
CA GLN A 33 12.71 -27.07 -10.51
C GLN A 33 12.69 -25.72 -11.25
N ASN A 34 13.79 -24.97 -11.31
CA ASN A 34 13.86 -23.72 -12.08
C ASN A 34 12.68 -22.73 -11.80
N CYS A 35 12.09 -22.85 -10.60
CA CYS A 35 10.97 -22.05 -10.07
C CYS A 35 11.45 -21.16 -8.93
N GLY A 36 10.60 -20.24 -8.44
CA GLY A 36 10.85 -19.43 -7.27
C GLY A 36 11.38 -18.04 -7.56
N LEU A 37 12.03 -17.45 -6.54
CA LEU A 37 12.55 -16.09 -6.58
C LEU A 37 13.80 -15.99 -7.45
N VAL A 38 13.69 -15.22 -8.54
CA VAL A 38 14.83 -14.92 -9.44
C VAL A 38 15.55 -13.66 -9.01
N LYS A 39 14.79 -12.65 -8.60
CA LYS A 39 15.33 -11.36 -8.20
C LYS A 39 14.50 -10.71 -7.12
N HIS A 40 15.19 -10.33 -6.04
CA HIS A 40 14.56 -9.60 -4.96
C HIS A 40 14.44 -8.09 -5.30
N TYR A 41 13.29 -7.47 -4.94
CA TYR A 41 13.06 -6.05 -5.26
C TYR A 41 14.07 -5.11 -4.58
N ARG A 42 14.64 -5.48 -3.43
CA ARG A 42 15.68 -4.70 -2.73
C ARG A 42 16.96 -4.56 -3.55
N GLU A 43 17.30 -5.53 -4.37
CA GLU A 43 18.46 -5.46 -5.28
C GLU A 43 18.32 -4.37 -6.36
N GLY A 44 17.10 -3.87 -6.55
CA GLY A 44 16.75 -2.77 -7.45
C GLY A 44 16.80 -1.37 -6.82
N ALA A 45 16.80 -1.27 -5.50
CA ALA A 45 16.76 0.00 -4.78
C ALA A 45 18.16 0.65 -4.75
N VAL A 46 18.39 1.68 -5.56
CA VAL A 46 19.60 2.51 -5.50
C VAL A 46 19.27 3.79 -4.76
N MET A 47 20.05 4.10 -3.72
CA MET A 47 19.95 5.33 -2.96
C MET A 47 20.97 6.36 -3.48
N GLY A 48 20.53 7.59 -3.79
CA GLY A 48 21.40 8.71 -4.12
C GLY A 48 20.91 9.62 -5.24
N ILE A 49 21.20 10.92 -5.15
CA ILE A 49 20.79 11.95 -6.12
C ILE A 49 21.68 11.95 -7.37
N ALA A 50 22.90 11.45 -7.30
CA ALA A 50 23.87 11.39 -8.41
C ALA A 50 23.51 10.38 -9.53
N ASP A 51 22.33 9.75 -9.52
CA ASP A 51 22.10 8.44 -10.09
C ASP A 51 20.97 8.34 -11.13
N VAL A 52 20.55 9.40 -11.79
CA VAL A 52 19.49 9.30 -12.82
C VAL A 52 19.97 8.40 -13.98
N PHE A 53 21.23 8.54 -14.40
CA PHE A 53 21.81 7.70 -15.45
C PHE A 53 22.05 6.25 -14.99
N ALA A 54 22.55 6.05 -13.77
CA ALA A 54 22.72 4.72 -13.21
C ALA A 54 21.37 4.02 -12.97
N LYS A 55 20.35 4.74 -12.51
CA LYS A 55 18.96 4.25 -12.42
C LYS A 55 18.39 3.84 -13.76
N ALA A 56 18.59 4.66 -14.81
CA ALA A 56 18.14 4.35 -16.16
C ALA A 56 18.85 3.10 -16.72
N ARG A 57 20.18 3.01 -16.56
CA ARG A 57 20.97 1.84 -16.99
C ARG A 57 20.54 0.57 -16.24
N LYS A 58 20.35 0.65 -14.93
CA LYS A 58 19.89 -0.47 -14.11
C LYS A 58 18.50 -0.93 -14.51
N LEU A 59 17.57 0.02 -14.79
CA LEU A 59 16.24 -0.29 -15.28
C LEU A 59 16.29 -1.04 -16.63
N LEU A 60 17.14 -0.60 -17.56
CA LEU A 60 17.30 -1.26 -18.86
C LEU A 60 17.90 -2.66 -18.72
N THR A 61 18.90 -2.84 -17.84
CA THR A 61 19.48 -4.14 -17.53
C THR A 61 18.43 -5.06 -16.92
N ASN A 62 17.64 -4.59 -15.95
CA ASN A 62 16.56 -5.37 -15.36
C ASN A 62 15.50 -5.78 -16.39
N LEU A 63 15.13 -4.87 -17.31
CA LEU A 63 14.20 -5.20 -18.41
C LEU A 63 14.76 -6.27 -19.32
N ARG A 64 16.05 -6.20 -19.69
CA ARG A 64 16.70 -7.23 -20.51
C ARG A 64 16.72 -8.57 -19.80
N ASN A 65 17.13 -8.59 -18.54
CA ASN A 65 17.19 -9.81 -17.74
C ASN A 65 15.81 -10.45 -17.55
N CYS A 66 14.79 -9.64 -17.24
CA CYS A 66 13.41 -10.13 -17.08
C CYS A 66 12.86 -10.72 -18.38
N LYS A 67 13.13 -10.08 -19.53
CA LYS A 67 12.73 -10.61 -20.83
C LYS A 67 13.41 -11.91 -21.17
N LYS A 68 14.71 -12.04 -20.87
CA LYS A 68 15.45 -13.29 -21.04
C LYS A 68 14.87 -14.38 -20.14
N ASP A 69 14.66 -14.06 -18.88
CA ASP A 69 14.08 -14.96 -17.87
C ASP A 69 12.71 -15.52 -18.27
N ILE A 70 11.84 -14.67 -18.84
CA ILE A 70 10.54 -15.08 -19.38
C ILE A 70 10.71 -16.08 -20.54
N LEU A 71 11.65 -15.82 -21.47
CA LEU A 71 11.89 -16.73 -22.59
C LEU A 71 12.48 -18.07 -22.14
N ASP A 72 13.44 -18.03 -21.20
CA ASP A 72 14.10 -19.23 -20.69
C ASP A 72 13.15 -20.11 -19.86
N PHE A 73 12.17 -19.49 -19.17
CA PHE A 73 11.15 -20.20 -18.39
C PHE A 73 10.00 -20.71 -19.24
N ALA A 74 9.69 -20.02 -20.34
CA ALA A 74 8.59 -20.33 -21.27
C ALA A 74 7.23 -20.53 -20.54
N PRO A 75 6.70 -19.50 -19.83
CA PRO A 75 5.48 -19.61 -19.05
C PRO A 75 4.22 -19.62 -19.94
N ASP A 76 3.12 -20.20 -19.45
CA ASP A 76 1.79 -20.09 -20.06
C ASP A 76 1.22 -18.67 -20.00
N CYS A 77 1.58 -17.92 -18.97
CA CYS A 77 1.17 -16.53 -18.81
C CYS A 77 2.19 -15.69 -18.02
N VAL A 78 2.12 -14.37 -18.19
CA VAL A 78 2.88 -13.40 -17.42
C VAL A 78 1.93 -12.57 -16.56
N ILE A 79 2.08 -12.66 -15.24
CA ILE A 79 1.29 -11.89 -14.29
C ILE A 79 2.07 -10.66 -13.84
N LEU A 80 1.54 -9.49 -14.14
CA LEU A 80 2.12 -8.19 -13.83
C LEU A 80 1.36 -7.57 -12.64
N ILE A 81 2.09 -7.20 -11.58
CA ILE A 81 1.48 -6.64 -10.37
C ILE A 81 1.92 -5.18 -10.24
N ASP A 82 0.95 -4.23 -10.28
CA ASP A 82 1.22 -2.78 -10.16
C ASP A 82 2.44 -2.32 -10.99
N TYR A 83 3.32 -1.47 -10.47
CA TYR A 83 4.60 -1.00 -11.03
C TYR A 83 4.59 -0.68 -12.54
N PRO A 84 3.74 0.26 -12.99
CA PRO A 84 3.43 0.44 -14.42
C PRO A 84 4.62 0.90 -15.27
N GLY A 85 5.63 1.55 -14.68
CA GLY A 85 6.82 2.02 -15.40
C GLY A 85 7.63 0.88 -16.03
N PHE A 86 7.74 -0.23 -15.34
CA PHE A 86 8.41 -1.45 -15.77
C PHE A 86 7.44 -2.39 -16.49
N ASN A 87 6.31 -2.66 -15.88
CA ASN A 87 5.37 -3.70 -16.28
C ASN A 87 4.77 -3.44 -17.67
N PHE A 88 4.49 -2.20 -18.09
CA PHE A 88 4.03 -1.96 -19.47
C PHE A 88 5.05 -2.34 -20.55
N ARG A 89 6.36 -2.31 -20.26
CA ARG A 89 7.40 -2.75 -21.20
C ARG A 89 7.50 -4.27 -21.26
N ILE A 90 7.19 -4.94 -20.15
CA ILE A 90 7.10 -6.40 -20.11
C ILE A 90 5.79 -6.86 -20.77
N ALA A 91 4.64 -6.20 -20.51
CA ALA A 91 3.37 -6.48 -21.16
C ALA A 91 3.49 -6.44 -22.69
N GLU A 92 4.06 -5.35 -23.23
CA GLU A 92 4.31 -5.22 -24.68
C GLU A 92 5.19 -6.34 -25.22
N PHE A 93 6.23 -6.70 -24.49
CA PHE A 93 7.15 -7.78 -24.89
C PHE A 93 6.46 -9.15 -24.87
N ALA A 94 5.78 -9.51 -23.79
CA ALA A 94 5.10 -10.77 -23.62
C ALA A 94 3.98 -10.95 -24.67
N HIS A 95 3.16 -9.92 -24.88
CA HIS A 95 2.13 -9.91 -25.91
C HIS A 95 2.69 -10.14 -27.31
N LYS A 96 3.82 -9.46 -27.69
CA LYS A 96 4.50 -9.68 -28.98
C LYS A 96 5.09 -11.09 -29.13
N LYS A 97 5.26 -11.84 -28.03
CA LYS A 97 5.70 -13.24 -28.02
C LYS A 97 4.54 -14.23 -27.97
N GLY A 98 3.30 -13.76 -28.03
CA GLY A 98 2.11 -14.60 -27.99
C GLY A 98 1.78 -15.14 -26.60
N LEU A 99 2.41 -14.64 -25.53
CA LEU A 99 2.12 -15.04 -24.16
C LEU A 99 0.88 -14.32 -23.64
N LYS A 100 0.05 -15.01 -22.87
CA LYS A 100 -1.07 -14.39 -22.14
C LYS A 100 -0.52 -13.37 -21.12
N VAL A 101 -1.05 -12.16 -21.11
CA VAL A 101 -0.64 -11.08 -20.21
C VAL A 101 -1.78 -10.74 -19.26
N ILE A 102 -1.55 -10.98 -17.98
CA ILE A 102 -2.49 -10.70 -16.92
C ILE A 102 -1.96 -9.53 -16.10
N TYR A 103 -2.80 -8.53 -15.83
CA TYR A 103 -2.40 -7.38 -15.01
C TYR A 103 -3.24 -7.36 -13.74
N TYR A 104 -2.61 -7.66 -12.61
CA TYR A 104 -3.22 -7.61 -11.28
C TYR A 104 -2.86 -6.32 -10.57
N ILE A 105 -3.85 -5.66 -9.98
CA ILE A 105 -3.78 -4.30 -9.43
C ILE A 105 -3.53 -3.30 -10.56
N ALA A 106 -4.60 -2.91 -11.21
CA ALA A 106 -4.56 -1.97 -12.34
C ALA A 106 -3.75 -0.70 -12.01
N PRO A 107 -2.95 -0.20 -12.96
CA PRO A 107 -2.24 1.04 -12.75
C PRO A 107 -3.21 2.21 -12.58
N LYS A 108 -2.91 3.14 -11.66
CA LYS A 108 -3.75 4.30 -11.32
C LYS A 108 -3.86 5.32 -12.48
N VAL A 109 -4.34 4.85 -13.64
CA VAL A 109 -4.49 5.67 -14.86
C VAL A 109 -5.59 6.73 -14.71
N TRP A 110 -6.53 6.52 -13.82
CA TRP A 110 -7.57 7.47 -13.42
C TRP A 110 -7.02 8.70 -12.68
N ALA A 111 -5.90 8.55 -11.96
CA ALA A 111 -5.25 9.65 -11.26
C ALA A 111 -4.29 10.43 -12.17
N SER A 112 -3.59 9.72 -13.07
CA SER A 112 -2.60 10.35 -13.96
C SER A 112 -2.25 9.45 -15.15
N ARG A 113 -1.71 10.07 -16.22
CA ARG A 113 -1.21 9.36 -17.41
C ARG A 113 -2.27 8.49 -18.11
N GLU A 114 -3.47 9.01 -18.28
CA GLU A 114 -4.61 8.37 -18.93
C GLU A 114 -4.27 7.74 -20.31
N GLY A 115 -3.31 8.29 -21.03
CA GLY A 115 -2.83 7.71 -22.30
C GLY A 115 -2.33 6.26 -22.22
N ARG A 116 -2.06 5.75 -21.01
CA ARG A 116 -1.73 4.32 -20.76
C ARG A 116 -2.90 3.36 -21.00
N ILE A 117 -4.13 3.85 -21.04
CA ILE A 117 -5.34 3.06 -21.41
C ILE A 117 -5.12 2.33 -22.74
N ARG A 118 -4.51 3.00 -23.74
CA ARG A 118 -4.21 2.37 -25.03
C ARG A 118 -3.31 1.14 -24.89
N LYS A 119 -2.36 1.18 -23.93
CA LYS A 119 -1.47 0.03 -23.67
C LYS A 119 -2.18 -1.10 -22.96
N LEU A 120 -3.08 -0.79 -22.01
CA LEU A 120 -3.94 -1.79 -21.38
C LEU A 120 -4.77 -2.52 -22.42
N LYS A 121 -5.50 -1.79 -23.27
CA LYS A 121 -6.31 -2.38 -24.35
C LYS A 121 -5.53 -3.23 -25.34
N LYS A 122 -4.26 -2.86 -25.59
CA LYS A 122 -3.45 -3.50 -26.64
C LYS A 122 -2.64 -4.70 -26.16
N TYR A 123 -2.19 -4.68 -24.92
CA TYR A 123 -1.16 -5.61 -24.44
C TYR A 123 -1.59 -6.44 -23.21
N VAL A 124 -2.78 -6.21 -22.68
CA VAL A 124 -3.26 -6.92 -21.48
C VAL A 124 -4.51 -7.71 -21.85
N ASP A 125 -4.46 -9.02 -21.67
CA ASP A 125 -5.56 -9.91 -22.01
C ASP A 125 -6.59 -9.96 -20.88
N ARG A 126 -6.13 -9.90 -19.61
CA ARG A 126 -7.02 -9.86 -18.43
C ARG A 126 -6.52 -8.85 -17.41
N LEU A 127 -7.37 -7.87 -17.07
CA LEU A 127 -7.08 -6.79 -16.13
C LEU A 127 -7.91 -6.95 -14.86
N TYR A 128 -7.25 -7.03 -13.71
CA TYR A 128 -7.92 -7.00 -12.41
C TYR A 128 -7.81 -5.61 -11.79
N ILE A 129 -8.95 -5.01 -11.52
CA ILE A 129 -9.09 -3.76 -10.77
C ILE A 129 -9.41 -4.07 -9.31
N ILE A 130 -9.08 -3.15 -8.40
CA ILE A 130 -9.23 -3.39 -6.95
C ILE A 130 -10.06 -2.34 -6.23
N PHE A 131 -10.49 -1.28 -6.91
CA PHE A 131 -11.32 -0.25 -6.30
C PHE A 131 -12.66 -0.11 -7.02
N PRO A 132 -13.78 0.03 -6.27
CA PRO A 132 -15.12 0.14 -6.87
C PRO A 132 -15.29 1.38 -7.75
N PHE A 133 -14.59 2.48 -7.47
CA PHE A 133 -14.62 3.68 -8.32
C PHE A 133 -13.89 3.51 -9.65
N GLU A 134 -13.08 2.46 -9.81
CA GLU A 134 -12.43 2.11 -11.07
C GLU A 134 -13.40 1.50 -12.07
N ILE A 135 -14.49 0.88 -11.61
CA ILE A 135 -15.52 0.24 -12.44
C ILE A 135 -16.06 1.23 -13.49
N PRO A 136 -16.77 2.30 -13.10
CA PRO A 136 -17.35 3.24 -14.08
C PRO A 136 -16.25 3.93 -14.90
N TYR A 137 -15.05 4.10 -14.36
CA TYR A 137 -13.95 4.68 -15.10
C TYR A 137 -13.50 3.78 -16.27
N PHE A 138 -13.23 2.51 -16.02
CA PHE A 138 -12.77 1.59 -17.07
C PHE A 138 -13.89 1.25 -18.05
N GLU A 139 -15.16 1.17 -17.61
CA GLU A 139 -16.33 1.05 -18.48
C GLU A 139 -16.41 2.23 -19.47
N SER A 140 -16.29 3.47 -18.97
CA SER A 140 -16.32 4.68 -19.82
C SER A 140 -15.19 4.73 -20.85
N LYS A 141 -14.09 3.99 -20.60
CA LYS A 141 -12.98 3.86 -21.52
C LYS A 141 -13.07 2.62 -22.42
N GLY A 142 -14.10 1.79 -22.27
CA GLY A 142 -14.25 0.53 -22.99
C GLY A 142 -13.09 -0.42 -22.78
N VAL A 143 -12.57 -0.52 -21.56
CA VAL A 143 -11.53 -1.48 -21.15
C VAL A 143 -12.20 -2.66 -20.48
N LYS A 144 -11.93 -3.87 -20.95
CA LYS A 144 -12.37 -5.09 -20.25
C LYS A 144 -11.60 -5.24 -18.93
N PHE A 145 -12.28 -5.58 -17.87
CA PHE A 145 -11.69 -5.79 -16.54
C PHE A 145 -12.48 -6.82 -15.73
N VAL A 146 -11.85 -7.31 -14.67
CA VAL A 146 -12.45 -8.16 -13.64
C VAL A 146 -12.33 -7.43 -12.30
N TYR A 147 -13.43 -7.38 -11.54
CA TYR A 147 -13.46 -6.91 -10.16
C TYR A 147 -13.94 -8.01 -9.24
N LYS A 148 -13.12 -8.40 -8.27
CA LYS A 148 -13.43 -9.44 -7.26
C LYS A 148 -13.35 -8.89 -5.83
N GLY A 149 -13.23 -7.57 -5.66
CA GLY A 149 -13.01 -6.92 -4.37
C GLY A 149 -11.60 -6.37 -4.21
N ASN A 150 -11.23 -6.03 -2.98
CA ASN A 150 -9.92 -5.45 -2.67
C ASN A 150 -9.08 -6.39 -1.80
N PRO A 151 -7.85 -6.77 -2.21
CA PRO A 151 -7.00 -7.69 -1.46
C PRO A 151 -6.54 -7.15 -0.11
N LEU A 152 -6.66 -5.84 0.14
CA LEU A 152 -6.32 -5.26 1.45
C LEU A 152 -7.29 -5.74 2.54
N VAL A 153 -8.55 -6.04 2.19
CA VAL A 153 -9.52 -6.62 3.14
C VAL A 153 -8.98 -7.97 3.64
N ASP A 154 -8.54 -8.84 2.74
CA ASP A 154 -7.91 -10.12 3.11
C ASP A 154 -6.67 -9.91 4.00
N ALA A 155 -5.83 -8.94 3.64
CA ALA A 155 -4.59 -8.67 4.36
C ALA A 155 -4.85 -8.18 5.80
N VAL A 156 -5.90 -7.36 6.00
CA VAL A 156 -6.31 -6.89 7.32
C VAL A 156 -6.96 -8.02 8.13
N ASP A 157 -7.90 -8.75 7.55
CA ASP A 157 -8.66 -9.79 8.25
C ASP A 157 -7.80 -11.01 8.63
N LYS A 158 -6.74 -11.30 7.86
CA LYS A 158 -5.77 -12.38 8.15
C LYS A 158 -4.56 -11.93 8.96
N SER A 159 -4.49 -10.65 9.32
CA SER A 159 -3.35 -10.12 10.07
C SER A 159 -3.32 -10.59 11.52
N VAL A 160 -2.12 -10.55 12.11
CA VAL A 160 -1.96 -10.76 13.56
C VAL A 160 -2.83 -9.77 14.34
N ALA A 161 -2.92 -8.54 13.88
CA ALA A 161 -3.76 -7.51 14.49
C ALA A 161 -5.25 -7.91 14.56
N ALA A 162 -5.77 -8.71 13.62
CA ALA A 162 -7.16 -9.12 13.64
C ALA A 162 -7.52 -9.97 14.88
N THR A 163 -6.60 -10.80 15.33
CA THR A 163 -6.82 -11.78 16.41
C THR A 163 -6.10 -11.43 17.72
N GLU A 164 -4.99 -10.68 17.67
CA GLU A 164 -4.21 -10.31 18.85
C GLU A 164 -4.97 -9.29 19.70
N CYS A 165 -5.07 -9.54 21.00
CA CYS A 165 -5.63 -8.57 21.93
C CYS A 165 -4.61 -7.48 22.29
N ARG A 166 -5.11 -6.31 22.77
CA ARG A 166 -4.28 -5.17 23.18
C ARG A 166 -3.19 -5.54 24.18
N ARG A 167 -3.55 -6.31 25.21
CA ARG A 167 -2.63 -6.71 26.28
C ARG A 167 -1.44 -7.53 25.72
N ASP A 168 -1.71 -8.46 24.82
CA ASP A 168 -0.67 -9.33 24.26
C ASP A 168 0.25 -8.55 23.33
N PHE A 169 -0.29 -7.64 22.50
CA PHE A 169 0.48 -6.71 21.70
C PHE A 169 1.38 -5.83 22.58
N PHE A 170 0.85 -5.23 23.62
CA PHE A 170 1.60 -4.34 24.52
C PHE A 170 2.71 -5.09 25.24
N LYS A 171 2.41 -6.28 25.79
CA LYS A 171 3.41 -7.14 26.43
C LYS A 171 4.54 -7.53 25.48
N ARG A 172 4.19 -7.95 24.26
CA ARG A 172 5.16 -8.37 23.25
C ARG A 172 6.08 -7.23 22.78
N CYS A 173 5.55 -6.01 22.73
CA CYS A 173 6.30 -4.83 22.30
C CYS A 173 6.91 -4.02 23.46
N GLY A 174 6.81 -4.47 24.69
CA GLY A 174 7.32 -3.75 25.86
C GLY A 174 6.71 -2.36 26.03
N LEU A 175 5.39 -2.27 25.81
CA LEU A 175 4.61 -1.03 25.95
C LEU A 175 3.92 -0.98 27.31
N ASP A 176 3.75 0.23 27.84
CA ASP A 176 2.92 0.46 29.01
C ASP A 176 1.44 0.39 28.61
N ASP A 177 0.55 0.05 29.55
CA ASP A 177 -0.89 0.06 29.30
C ASP A 177 -1.45 1.50 29.38
N LYS A 178 -1.08 2.29 28.37
CA LYS A 178 -1.41 3.70 28.21
C LYS A 178 -2.04 3.94 26.85
N PRO A 179 -2.84 5.01 26.69
CA PRO A 179 -3.40 5.35 25.39
C PRO A 179 -2.29 5.62 24.33
N VAL A 180 -2.60 5.33 23.08
CA VAL A 180 -1.64 5.38 21.96
C VAL A 180 -2.14 6.30 20.86
N ILE A 181 -1.25 7.13 20.35
CA ILE A 181 -1.39 7.79 19.05
C ILE A 181 -0.50 7.07 18.03
N ALA A 182 -1.08 6.61 16.93
CA ALA A 182 -0.34 5.99 15.83
C ALA A 182 0.21 7.05 14.87
N LEU A 183 1.51 6.96 14.58
CA LEU A 183 2.21 7.89 13.69
C LEU A 183 2.78 7.12 12.48
N LEU A 184 2.22 7.34 11.29
CA LEU A 184 2.61 6.68 10.05
C LEU A 184 3.28 7.69 9.11
N ALA A 185 4.61 7.77 9.16
CA ALA A 185 5.40 8.76 8.43
C ALA A 185 5.53 8.49 6.91
N GLY A 186 5.04 7.35 6.45
CA GLY A 186 5.18 6.90 5.07
C GLY A 186 6.18 5.76 4.91
N SER A 187 6.33 5.27 3.68
CA SER A 187 7.15 4.08 3.37
C SER A 187 8.47 4.40 2.66
N ARG A 188 8.63 5.61 2.14
CA ARG A 188 9.83 6.03 1.42
C ARG A 188 10.68 6.96 2.27
N LYS A 189 12.01 6.89 2.12
CA LYS A 189 12.95 7.75 2.85
C LYS A 189 12.59 9.23 2.76
N GLY A 190 12.20 9.71 1.57
CA GLY A 190 11.78 11.11 1.39
C GLY A 190 10.48 11.47 2.10
N GLU A 191 9.53 10.53 2.21
CA GLU A 191 8.29 10.70 2.97
C GLU A 191 8.61 10.79 4.47
N ILE A 192 9.40 9.85 4.98
CA ILE A 192 9.84 9.79 6.38
C ILE A 192 10.59 11.08 6.76
N SER A 193 11.59 11.47 5.97
CA SER A 193 12.38 12.68 6.26
C SER A 193 11.57 13.97 6.26
N THR A 194 10.46 14.01 5.54
CA THR A 194 9.59 15.17 5.48
C THR A 194 8.54 15.17 6.60
N MET A 195 7.98 13.99 6.92
CA MET A 195 6.90 13.88 7.89
C MET A 195 7.40 13.77 9.33
N MET A 196 8.52 13.09 9.59
CA MET A 196 9.00 12.87 10.96
C MET A 196 9.19 14.15 11.77
N PRO A 197 9.77 15.26 11.25
CA PRO A 197 9.86 16.51 11.99
C PRO A 197 8.50 17.03 12.46
N VAL A 198 7.49 16.99 11.59
CA VAL A 198 6.13 17.44 11.90
C VAL A 198 5.45 16.52 12.92
N LEU A 199 5.64 15.21 12.79
CA LEU A 199 5.09 14.23 13.73
C LEU A 199 5.72 14.32 15.11
N MET A 200 7.02 14.64 15.19
CA MET A 200 7.69 14.84 16.48
C MET A 200 7.25 16.13 17.15
N GLU A 201 7.08 17.21 16.41
CA GLU A 201 6.52 18.46 16.93
C GLU A 201 5.06 18.27 17.40
N LEU A 202 4.25 17.50 16.66
CA LEU A 202 2.90 17.11 17.09
C LEU A 202 2.94 16.36 18.42
N ALA A 203 3.83 15.35 18.54
CA ALA A 203 3.97 14.57 19.75
C ALA A 203 4.38 15.44 20.95
N ASP A 204 5.30 16.39 20.76
CA ASP A 204 5.70 17.35 21.79
C ASP A 204 4.53 18.24 22.22
N ARG A 205 3.76 18.77 21.27
CA ARG A 205 2.60 19.63 21.54
C ARG A 205 1.52 18.88 22.33
N LEU A 206 1.19 17.66 21.94
CA LEU A 206 0.22 16.85 22.68
C LEU A 206 0.75 16.46 24.06
N HIS A 207 1.99 16.01 24.17
CA HIS A 207 2.61 15.63 25.44
C HIS A 207 2.70 16.80 26.46
N ALA A 208 2.77 18.03 25.98
CA ALA A 208 2.74 19.23 26.82
C ALA A 208 1.35 19.56 27.40
N ILE A 209 0.28 18.95 26.89
CA ILE A 209 -1.08 19.09 27.40
C ILE A 209 -1.30 18.04 28.52
N ALA A 210 -1.79 18.44 29.67
CA ALA A 210 -1.90 17.60 30.87
C ALA A 210 -2.66 16.28 30.60
N GLU A 211 -3.76 16.34 29.85
CA GLU A 211 -4.61 15.21 29.48
C GLU A 211 -3.91 14.17 28.61
N TYR A 212 -2.87 14.57 27.85
CA TYR A 212 -2.11 13.70 26.94
C TYR A 212 -0.68 13.44 27.41
N SER A 213 -0.26 13.99 28.55
CA SER A 213 1.12 13.89 29.07
C SER A 213 1.56 12.44 29.36
N ASP A 214 0.61 11.55 29.60
CA ASP A 214 0.87 10.13 29.89
C ASP A 214 0.64 9.20 28.67
N TRP A 215 0.37 9.77 27.50
CA TRP A 215 0.12 8.99 26.29
C TRP A 215 1.41 8.55 25.60
N GLN A 216 1.33 7.46 24.82
CA GLN A 216 2.42 6.94 24.01
C GLN A 216 2.20 7.28 22.54
N PHE A 217 3.28 7.64 21.84
CA PHE A 217 3.28 7.90 20.41
C PHE A 217 4.06 6.78 19.71
N LEU A 218 3.37 5.96 18.95
CA LEU A 218 3.99 4.81 18.27
C LEU A 218 4.18 5.10 16.79
N VAL A 219 5.43 5.21 16.38
CA VAL A 219 5.79 5.35 14.96
C VAL A 219 5.83 3.96 14.32
N ALA A 220 5.04 3.77 13.28
CA ALA A 220 5.08 2.55 12.48
C ALA A 220 6.30 2.57 11.55
N GLY A 221 7.30 1.77 11.87
CA GLY A 221 8.49 1.57 11.04
C GLY A 221 8.12 0.85 9.74
N ALA A 222 8.40 1.49 8.61
CA ALA A 222 8.01 1.00 7.29
C ALA A 222 8.79 -0.26 6.88
N PRO A 223 8.19 -1.21 6.16
CA PRO A 223 8.88 -2.39 5.63
C PRO A 223 10.08 -1.98 4.76
N GLY A 224 11.24 -2.60 5.01
CA GLY A 224 12.47 -2.31 4.27
C GLY A 224 13.17 -1.01 4.67
N ARG A 225 12.78 -0.41 5.79
CA ARG A 225 13.48 0.67 6.49
C ARG A 225 14.06 0.12 7.79
N ASP A 226 14.95 0.89 8.37
CA ASP A 226 15.63 0.58 9.63
C ASP A 226 15.61 1.79 10.58
N MET A 227 16.16 1.64 11.77
CA MET A 227 16.17 2.67 12.79
C MET A 227 16.94 3.92 12.35
N ASP A 228 17.91 3.81 11.45
CA ASP A 228 18.72 4.94 10.97
C ASP A 228 17.89 5.97 10.19
N ASP A 229 16.78 5.54 9.60
CA ASP A 229 15.84 6.44 8.91
C ASP A 229 14.97 7.26 9.89
N TYR A 230 14.87 6.85 11.17
CA TYR A 230 13.99 7.44 12.20
C TYR A 230 14.76 8.10 13.35
N SER A 231 15.85 7.50 13.81
CA SER A 231 16.60 7.94 14.99
C SER A 231 17.02 9.40 14.98
N PRO A 232 17.38 10.03 13.83
CA PRO A 232 17.74 11.45 13.79
C PRO A 232 16.64 12.41 14.27
N TYR A 233 15.39 11.96 14.27
CA TYR A 233 14.22 12.78 14.61
C TYR A 233 13.73 12.57 16.05
N LEU A 234 14.09 11.46 16.71
CA LEU A 234 13.52 11.09 18.01
C LEU A 234 13.93 12.00 19.17
N GLY A 235 15.15 12.56 19.15
CA GLY A 235 15.59 13.58 20.11
C GLY A 235 15.53 13.16 21.58
N GLY A 236 15.61 11.84 21.89
CA GLY A 236 15.55 11.33 23.27
C GLY A 236 14.16 11.30 23.90
N ARG A 237 13.08 11.49 23.14
CA ARG A 237 11.67 11.44 23.61
C ARG A 237 11.31 10.05 24.09
N LYS A 238 11.11 9.88 25.41
CA LYS A 238 10.78 8.57 26.03
C LYS A 238 9.34 8.13 25.71
N TYR A 239 8.44 9.08 25.41
CA TYR A 239 7.04 8.83 25.05
C TYR A 239 6.84 8.47 23.56
N VAL A 240 7.90 8.50 22.74
CA VAL A 240 7.87 8.09 21.35
C VAL A 240 8.66 6.79 21.16
N LYS A 241 8.04 5.77 20.54
CA LYS A 241 8.70 4.52 20.17
C LYS A 241 8.50 4.21 18.69
N VAL A 242 9.53 3.66 18.03
CA VAL A 242 9.43 3.14 16.65
C VAL A 242 9.34 1.62 16.71
N LEU A 243 8.31 1.04 16.09
CA LEU A 243 8.11 -0.40 16.03
C LEU A 243 8.05 -0.87 14.58
N PHE A 244 8.90 -1.82 14.21
CA PHE A 244 8.94 -2.41 12.87
C PHE A 244 8.08 -3.67 12.80
N GLY A 245 7.44 -3.88 11.63
CA GLY A 245 6.59 -5.05 11.39
C GLY A 245 5.30 -5.09 12.21
N GLN A 246 4.90 -3.96 12.82
CA GLN A 246 3.77 -3.88 13.74
C GLN A 246 2.70 -2.85 13.30
N THR A 247 2.74 -2.41 12.04
CA THR A 247 1.88 -1.29 11.56
C THR A 247 0.41 -1.51 11.89
N GLN A 248 -0.15 -2.67 11.58
CA GLN A 248 -1.58 -2.96 11.81
C GLN A 248 -1.92 -3.09 13.28
N SER A 249 -1.05 -3.71 14.10
CA SER A 249 -1.24 -3.79 15.55
C SER A 249 -1.16 -2.41 16.21
N ILE A 250 -0.25 -1.53 15.77
CA ILE A 250 -0.19 -0.13 16.23
C ILE A 250 -1.50 0.59 15.90
N ILE A 251 -1.94 0.53 14.65
CA ILE A 251 -3.18 1.18 14.19
C ILE A 251 -4.37 0.69 15.02
N LYS A 252 -4.58 -0.64 15.08
CA LYS A 252 -5.73 -1.22 15.77
C LYS A 252 -5.83 -0.83 17.24
N ASN A 253 -4.70 -0.63 17.91
CA ASN A 253 -4.64 -0.34 19.33
C ASN A 253 -4.46 1.15 19.65
N ALA A 254 -4.54 2.02 18.64
CA ALA A 254 -4.45 3.46 18.82
C ALA A 254 -5.82 4.13 18.98
N GLU A 255 -5.86 5.20 19.77
CA GLU A 255 -7.05 6.05 19.95
C GLU A 255 -7.28 6.93 18.71
N ALA A 256 -6.19 7.37 18.07
CA ALA A 256 -6.21 8.09 16.80
C ALA A 256 -4.93 7.82 16.01
N ALA A 257 -4.97 8.05 14.70
CA ALA A 257 -3.83 7.86 13.81
C ALA A 257 -3.57 9.12 12.96
N VAL A 258 -2.29 9.47 12.83
CA VAL A 258 -1.81 10.42 11.81
C VAL A 258 -1.14 9.62 10.70
N VAL A 259 -1.69 9.69 9.51
CA VAL A 259 -1.31 8.80 8.41
C VAL A 259 -0.80 9.60 7.22
N ASN A 260 0.42 9.31 6.79
CA ASN A 260 0.88 9.81 5.50
C ASN A 260 0.09 9.12 4.37
N SER A 261 -0.42 9.92 3.43
CA SER A 261 -1.33 9.46 2.37
C SER A 261 -0.81 8.22 1.60
N GLY A 262 -1.72 7.29 1.34
CA GLY A 262 -1.44 6.07 0.59
C GLY A 262 -2.39 4.93 0.98
N THR A 263 -1.94 3.70 0.77
CA THR A 263 -2.67 2.50 1.15
C THR A 263 -2.91 2.42 2.66
N ALA A 264 -1.99 2.98 3.46
CA ALA A 264 -2.10 2.99 4.91
C ALA A 264 -3.37 3.70 5.44
N SER A 265 -3.86 4.74 4.75
CA SER A 265 -5.12 5.39 5.16
C SER A 265 -6.34 4.49 4.98
N LEU A 266 -6.34 3.64 3.97
CA LEU A 266 -7.39 2.66 3.77
C LEU A 266 -7.28 1.50 4.77
N GLU A 267 -6.07 1.07 5.07
CA GLU A 267 -5.77 0.06 6.09
C GLU A 267 -6.21 0.54 7.48
N THR A 268 -5.96 1.81 7.82
CA THR A 268 -6.42 2.45 9.06
C THR A 268 -7.94 2.47 9.15
N ALA A 269 -8.63 2.80 8.06
CA ALA A 269 -10.09 2.77 8.02
C ALA A 269 -10.64 1.34 8.20
N LEU A 270 -10.03 0.33 7.57
CA LEU A 270 -10.43 -1.08 7.71
C LEU A 270 -10.20 -1.63 9.12
N LEU A 271 -9.20 -1.11 9.85
CA LEU A 271 -8.92 -1.46 11.24
C LEU A 271 -9.78 -0.66 12.24
N GLY A 272 -10.55 0.33 11.77
CA GLY A 272 -11.52 1.08 12.59
C GLY A 272 -10.91 2.19 13.43
N THR A 273 -9.69 2.62 13.18
CA THR A 273 -9.02 3.69 13.96
C THR A 273 -9.27 5.05 13.34
N PRO A 274 -9.83 6.02 14.08
CA PRO A 274 -10.00 7.39 13.60
C PRO A 274 -8.69 8.00 13.14
N GLN A 275 -8.70 8.73 12.02
CA GLN A 275 -7.47 9.21 11.43
C GLN A 275 -7.57 10.61 10.85
N VAL A 276 -6.43 11.28 10.79
CA VAL A 276 -6.15 12.42 9.92
C VAL A 276 -5.05 12.04 8.94
N VAL A 277 -5.24 12.41 7.67
CA VAL A 277 -4.23 12.19 6.64
C VAL A 277 -3.41 13.44 6.45
N GLY A 278 -2.09 13.30 6.61
CA GLY A 278 -1.11 14.35 6.31
C GLY A 278 -0.28 14.00 5.08
N PHE A 279 0.01 14.97 4.22
CA PHE A 279 0.90 14.75 3.09
C PHE A 279 1.66 16.02 2.70
N ILE A 280 3.00 15.89 2.66
CA ILE A 280 3.89 16.95 2.24
C ILE A 280 4.72 16.46 1.06
N PHE A 281 4.58 17.12 -0.10
CA PHE A 281 5.46 16.86 -1.24
C PHE A 281 6.83 17.47 -1.00
N GLY A 282 7.88 16.80 -1.44
CA GLY A 282 9.26 17.24 -1.21
C GLY A 282 9.63 18.61 -1.82
N SER A 283 8.79 19.18 -2.71
CA SER A 283 8.91 20.58 -3.15
C SER A 283 7.55 21.16 -3.54
N SER A 284 7.38 22.48 -3.32
CA SER A 284 6.19 23.23 -3.72
C SER A 284 5.94 23.20 -5.22
N LEU A 285 7.01 23.15 -6.02
CA LEU A 285 6.92 23.03 -7.49
C LEU A 285 6.36 21.67 -7.90
N THR A 286 6.82 20.59 -7.26
CA THR A 286 6.30 19.23 -7.48
C THR A 286 4.81 19.16 -7.13
N PHE A 287 4.38 19.81 -6.05
CA PHE A 287 2.97 19.90 -5.68
C PHE A 287 2.13 20.65 -6.72
N ALA A 288 2.59 21.83 -7.16
CA ALA A 288 1.89 22.63 -8.17
C ALA A 288 1.71 21.86 -9.49
N ILE A 289 2.73 21.10 -9.91
CA ILE A 289 2.68 20.22 -11.06
C ILE A 289 1.71 19.03 -10.80
N ALA A 290 1.82 18.40 -9.66
CA ALA A 290 0.95 17.29 -9.28
C ALA A 290 -0.52 17.72 -9.25
N LYS A 291 -0.85 18.88 -8.68
CA LYS A 291 -2.21 19.44 -8.63
C LYS A 291 -2.80 19.67 -10.03
N LYS A 292 -1.97 20.01 -11.04
CA LYS A 292 -2.42 20.16 -12.43
C LYS A 292 -2.64 18.83 -13.16
N ILE A 293 -1.89 17.80 -12.77
CA ILE A 293 -1.90 16.49 -13.44
C ILE A 293 -2.92 15.54 -12.80
N VAL A 294 -3.09 15.64 -11.47
CA VAL A 294 -3.99 14.79 -10.69
C VAL A 294 -5.41 15.35 -10.76
N LYS A 295 -6.28 14.59 -11.41
CA LYS A 295 -7.69 14.97 -11.69
C LYS A 295 -8.67 14.50 -10.61
N VAL A 296 -8.19 14.17 -9.41
CA VAL A 296 -9.04 13.63 -8.36
C VAL A 296 -9.33 14.66 -7.28
N LYS A 297 -10.53 14.57 -6.71
CA LYS A 297 -11.02 15.49 -5.66
C LYS A 297 -10.32 15.24 -4.31
N TYR A 298 -9.95 13.99 -4.04
CA TYR A 298 -9.33 13.53 -2.79
C TYR A 298 -8.03 12.79 -3.09
N ILE A 299 -7.10 12.75 -2.13
CA ILE A 299 -5.84 12.01 -2.27
C ILE A 299 -5.88 10.66 -1.56
N SER A 300 -6.71 10.51 -0.54
CA SER A 300 -6.87 9.27 0.22
C SER A 300 -7.85 8.33 -0.44
N LEU A 301 -7.54 7.04 -0.41
CA LEU A 301 -8.35 6.01 -1.05
C LEU A 301 -9.75 5.91 -0.42
N GLY A 302 -9.88 6.04 0.90
CA GLY A 302 -11.17 5.99 1.58
C GLY A 302 -12.11 7.11 1.12
N ASN A 303 -11.60 8.35 1.04
CA ASN A 303 -12.37 9.50 0.56
C ASN A 303 -12.77 9.34 -0.92
N LEU A 304 -11.89 8.75 -1.76
CA LEU A 304 -12.19 8.42 -3.16
C LEU A 304 -13.28 7.35 -3.28
N ILE A 305 -13.23 6.30 -2.46
CA ILE A 305 -14.20 5.20 -2.46
C ILE A 305 -15.61 5.73 -2.13
N LEU A 306 -15.72 6.62 -1.15
CA LEU A 306 -16.99 7.21 -0.76
C LEU A 306 -17.38 8.42 -1.59
N ASN A 307 -16.44 8.99 -2.35
CA ASN A 307 -16.58 10.30 -3.01
C ASN A 307 -17.01 11.40 -2.04
N LYS A 308 -16.59 11.33 -0.78
CA LYS A 308 -16.82 12.31 0.28
C LYS A 308 -15.62 12.43 1.19
N LEU A 309 -15.55 13.50 1.99
CA LEU A 309 -14.53 13.70 3.01
C LEU A 309 -14.90 12.90 4.26
N ALA A 310 -14.58 11.60 4.28
CA ALA A 310 -14.80 10.73 5.43
C ALA A 310 -13.82 11.04 6.58
N PHE A 311 -12.62 11.48 6.25
CA PHE A 311 -11.59 11.95 7.17
C PHE A 311 -10.77 13.07 6.54
N ARG A 312 -10.28 13.98 7.38
CA ARG A 312 -9.58 15.20 6.94
C ARG A 312 -8.26 14.88 6.25
N GLU A 313 -7.97 15.62 5.17
CA GLU A 313 -6.70 15.58 4.43
C GLU A 313 -6.00 16.92 4.59
N LEU A 314 -4.86 16.93 5.26
CA LEU A 314 -4.02 18.11 5.45
C LEU A 314 -2.85 18.05 4.47
N LEU A 315 -2.78 19.02 3.56
CA LEU A 315 -1.83 18.99 2.44
C LEU A 315 -0.85 20.16 2.53
N GLN A 316 0.41 19.89 2.32
CA GLN A 316 1.46 20.92 2.25
C GLN A 316 1.51 21.79 3.52
N LYS A 317 1.18 23.09 3.37
CA LYS A 317 1.21 24.05 4.48
C LYS A 317 0.19 23.75 5.58
N GLU A 318 -0.94 23.10 5.22
CA GLU A 318 -1.92 22.66 6.19
C GLU A 318 -1.44 21.44 6.99
N CYS A 319 -0.51 20.66 6.44
CA CYS A 319 0.12 19.54 7.13
C CYS A 319 1.26 20.05 8.03
N ASN A 320 0.89 20.63 9.15
CA ASN A 320 1.78 21.13 10.19
C ASN A 320 1.33 20.61 11.56
N ALA A 321 2.19 20.73 12.56
CA ALA A 321 1.95 20.16 13.89
C ALA A 321 0.74 20.78 14.61
N GLU A 322 0.44 22.05 14.37
CA GLU A 322 -0.70 22.74 14.98
C GLU A 322 -2.03 22.19 14.45
N GLU A 323 -2.20 22.15 13.13
CA GLU A 323 -3.41 21.63 12.49
C GLU A 323 -3.62 20.12 12.78
N LEU A 324 -2.52 19.35 12.80
CA LEU A 324 -2.56 17.94 13.19
C LEU A 324 -2.97 17.79 14.67
N CYS A 325 -2.46 18.64 15.57
CA CYS A 325 -2.81 18.61 16.98
C CYS A 325 -4.30 18.90 17.19
N LEU A 326 -4.82 19.94 16.54
CA LEU A 326 -6.24 20.27 16.59
C LEU A 326 -7.12 19.12 16.10
N GLU A 327 -6.74 18.48 14.99
CA GLU A 327 -7.52 17.39 14.42
C GLU A 327 -7.43 16.11 15.27
N VAL A 328 -6.24 15.74 15.77
CA VAL A 328 -6.06 14.58 16.65
C VAL A 328 -6.88 14.76 17.94
N ARG A 329 -6.86 15.93 18.54
CA ARG A 329 -7.70 16.23 19.71
C ARG A 329 -9.17 16.10 19.38
N ARG A 330 -9.62 16.63 18.24
CA ARG A 330 -11.00 16.49 17.80
C ARG A 330 -11.42 15.01 17.62
N LEU A 331 -10.55 14.18 17.06
CA LEU A 331 -10.78 12.74 16.91
C LEU A 331 -10.94 12.02 18.26
N ILE A 332 -10.37 12.56 19.32
CA ILE A 332 -10.40 11.98 20.69
C ILE A 332 -11.54 12.59 21.49
N GLU A 333 -11.70 13.89 21.48
CA GLU A 333 -12.60 14.64 22.36
C GLU A 333 -14.04 14.75 21.81
N ASP A 334 -14.22 14.76 20.47
CA ASP A 334 -15.55 14.86 19.84
C ASP A 334 -16.09 13.47 19.46
N SER A 335 -16.86 12.89 20.35
CA SER A 335 -17.45 11.55 20.16
C SER A 335 -18.37 11.46 18.94
N ARG A 336 -19.08 12.53 18.57
CA ARG A 336 -19.96 12.56 17.39
C ARG A 336 -19.14 12.57 16.10
N TYR A 337 -18.08 13.34 16.05
CA TYR A 337 -17.17 13.38 14.91
C TYR A 337 -16.48 12.02 14.71
N ARG A 338 -15.99 11.43 15.80
CA ARG A 338 -15.41 10.09 15.82
C ARG A 338 -16.40 9.04 15.31
N GLN A 339 -17.62 9.04 15.83
CA GLN A 339 -18.64 8.07 15.46
C GLN A 339 -19.02 8.17 13.97
N ALA A 340 -19.22 9.37 13.44
CA ALA A 340 -19.50 9.59 12.03
C ALA A 340 -18.38 9.06 11.12
N MET A 341 -17.12 9.19 11.53
CA MET A 341 -15.98 8.64 10.80
C MET A 341 -15.99 7.10 10.81
N ILE A 342 -16.33 6.47 11.93
CA ILE A 342 -16.42 5.01 12.03
C ILE A 342 -17.57 4.46 11.17
N GLU A 343 -18.69 5.17 11.09
CA GLU A 343 -19.80 4.82 10.18
C GLU A 343 -19.35 4.88 8.72
N ASP A 344 -18.57 5.90 8.34
CA ASP A 344 -17.95 5.98 7.02
C ASP A 344 -16.99 4.83 6.74
N TYR A 345 -16.23 4.37 7.73
CA TYR A 345 -15.35 3.20 7.59
C TYR A 345 -16.14 1.91 7.32
N SER A 346 -17.31 1.76 7.95
CA SER A 346 -18.21 0.65 7.67
C SER A 346 -18.69 0.66 6.22
N LEU A 347 -19.05 1.84 5.69
CA LEU A 347 -19.40 2.02 4.28
C LEU A 347 -18.23 1.77 3.33
N ILE A 348 -17.00 2.17 3.71
CA ILE A 348 -15.79 1.85 2.92
C ILE A 348 -15.62 0.34 2.83
N ARG A 349 -15.73 -0.36 3.97
CA ARG A 349 -15.59 -1.82 4.04
C ARG A 349 -16.66 -2.52 3.20
N GLU A 350 -17.91 -2.10 3.29
CA GLU A 350 -19.02 -2.62 2.48
C GLU A 350 -18.72 -2.49 0.97
N LYS A 351 -18.28 -1.32 0.52
CA LYS A 351 -17.94 -1.07 -0.89
C LYS A 351 -16.73 -1.87 -1.39
N LEU A 352 -15.79 -2.20 -0.53
CA LEU A 352 -14.61 -3.01 -0.87
C LEU A 352 -14.93 -4.50 -0.94
N GLY A 353 -16.04 -4.94 -0.32
CA GLY A 353 -16.46 -6.32 -0.27
C GLY A 353 -15.90 -7.09 0.94
N SER A 354 -16.22 -8.38 0.99
CA SER A 354 -15.79 -9.31 2.04
C SER A 354 -14.40 -9.89 1.75
N SER A 355 -13.83 -10.57 2.76
CA SER A 355 -12.64 -11.41 2.60
C SER A 355 -12.85 -12.51 1.57
N GLY A 356 -11.74 -12.96 0.96
CA GLY A 356 -11.73 -14.00 -0.07
C GLY A 356 -11.37 -13.49 -1.46
N THR A 357 -11.15 -12.18 -1.60
CA THR A 357 -10.74 -11.54 -2.87
C THR A 357 -9.53 -12.22 -3.51
N SER A 358 -8.49 -12.48 -2.72
CA SER A 358 -7.24 -13.06 -3.24
C SER A 358 -7.46 -14.49 -3.77
N SER A 359 -8.31 -15.27 -3.12
CA SER A 359 -8.70 -16.63 -3.57
C SER A 359 -9.58 -16.55 -4.81
N ALA A 360 -10.57 -15.65 -4.83
CA ALA A 360 -11.45 -15.45 -5.97
C ALA A 360 -10.69 -15.01 -7.24
N VAL A 361 -9.70 -14.12 -7.09
CA VAL A 361 -8.80 -13.72 -8.18
C VAL A 361 -7.95 -14.91 -8.64
N ALA A 362 -7.40 -15.69 -7.72
CA ALA A 362 -6.58 -16.84 -8.07
C ALA A 362 -7.36 -17.92 -8.82
N THR A 363 -8.59 -18.22 -8.38
CA THR A 363 -9.50 -19.15 -9.06
C THR A 363 -9.81 -18.65 -10.47
N ASP A 364 -10.28 -17.43 -10.61
CA ASP A 364 -10.62 -16.82 -11.90
C ASP A 364 -9.41 -16.79 -12.87
N LEU A 365 -8.21 -16.57 -12.31
CA LEU A 365 -6.95 -16.55 -13.08
C LEU A 365 -6.60 -17.96 -13.59
N VAL A 366 -6.67 -18.99 -12.75
CA VAL A 366 -6.37 -20.36 -13.13
C VAL A 366 -7.39 -20.85 -14.17
N ASP A 367 -8.69 -20.59 -13.94
CA ASP A 367 -9.77 -20.96 -14.87
C ASP A 367 -9.59 -20.27 -16.25
N TYR A 368 -9.18 -19.00 -16.26
CA TYR A 368 -8.86 -18.26 -17.49
C TYR A 368 -7.64 -18.83 -18.23
N ILE A 369 -6.58 -19.22 -17.52
CA ILE A 369 -5.38 -19.80 -18.15
C ILE A 369 -5.69 -21.16 -18.76
N SER A 370 -6.46 -21.99 -18.04
CA SER A 370 -6.86 -23.33 -18.50
C SER A 370 -7.97 -23.34 -19.57
N GLY A 371 -8.49 -22.16 -19.96
CA GLY A 371 -9.56 -22.04 -20.95
C GLY A 371 -10.94 -22.41 -20.44
N GLN A 372 -11.14 -22.42 -19.13
CA GLN A 372 -12.43 -22.72 -18.46
C GLN A 372 -13.26 -21.45 -18.18
N ALA A 373 -12.69 -20.26 -18.36
CA ALA A 373 -13.34 -18.96 -18.21
C ALA A 373 -13.00 -18.05 -19.39
N ASP A 374 -14.00 -17.24 -19.84
CA ASP A 374 -13.85 -16.21 -20.89
C ASP A 374 -13.21 -14.91 -20.38
#